data_a9b6eb916ac6b16e0a075fed1e2f3eea
#
_entry.id   a9b6eb916ac6b16e0a075fed1e2f3eea
#
_cell.length_a   1.000
_cell.length_b   1.000
_cell.length_c   1.000
_cell.angle_alpha   90.00
_cell.angle_beta   90.00
_cell.angle_gamma   90.00
#
_symmetry.space_group_name_H-M   'P 1'
#
loop_
_entity.id
_entity.type
_entity.pdbx_description
1 polymer ?
#
loop_
_entity_poly.entity_id
_entity_poly.type
_entity_poly.pdbx_seq_one_letter_code
_entity_poly.pdbx_strand_id
1 'polypeptide(L)'
;MLSFGLLQPKYGTRQMLEALADVGTRDAADLLFRHKISTMARDTALRLAKEAEPRDAELLTELAERVGERASVMADRWRSAPAVGALVTRFAQEEGVRWWTMKGFSFRPLYPEGCHRDVGDLDVLVATMDDAWKLARRLRADGYIYLDIELPWFKRDVRTGELYGQIRLTTPNRDRLSIDIHAGPYSVRHCAVMPLRRTFEGGGTVAGPLAFEDDMCAVVANAAGDCFVTAKMVNDLLLCLDREIDVAYLHDTLDHAGLLPFLATCLGRVADWCEVTGAQAGRIAGLMPDVAPEPVPPVTAADPDGRCEVTVGHARAVTARLFPEEPARVAAVTASARDAYGKDHPLRLVPDAEARPVEWDELNNWTCVRLVPGHLAVAELSGDAPRAGAVPAEGRALSAEVTVSKADGGDLVHAIGDTFVPTVDFALPVGLVTSLAGS
;
A
#
# COMPACT_ATOMS: atom_id res chain seq x y z
N MET A 1 -22.29 11.55 -4.39
CA MET A 1 -21.43 11.75 -3.19
C MET A 1 -19.95 11.92 -3.53
N LEU A 2 -19.33 11.05 -4.30
CA LEU A 2 -17.89 11.14 -4.60
C LEU A 2 -17.48 12.44 -5.30
N SER A 3 -18.39 13.08 -6.04
CA SER A 3 -18.16 14.35 -6.74
C SER A 3 -17.61 15.46 -5.85
N PHE A 4 -17.82 15.41 -4.54
CA PHE A 4 -17.23 16.38 -3.61
C PHE A 4 -15.68 16.31 -3.55
N GLY A 5 -15.10 15.18 -3.87
CA GLY A 5 -13.64 14.98 -3.83
C GLY A 5 -13.01 14.64 -5.18
N LEU A 6 -13.74 14.74 -6.29
CA LEU A 6 -13.20 14.57 -7.62
C LEU A 6 -12.72 15.90 -8.21
N LEU A 7 -11.61 15.87 -8.96
CA LEU A 7 -11.04 17.05 -9.63
C LEU A 7 -11.96 17.58 -10.73
N GLN A 8 -12.58 16.68 -11.48
CA GLN A 8 -13.51 16.99 -12.57
C GLN A 8 -14.78 16.15 -12.41
N PRO A 9 -15.68 16.51 -11.47
CA PRO A 9 -16.88 15.70 -11.22
C PRO A 9 -17.86 15.77 -12.38
N LYS A 10 -18.39 14.61 -12.79
CA LYS A 10 -19.40 14.50 -13.85
C LYS A 10 -20.75 15.11 -13.44
N TYR A 11 -21.03 15.13 -12.14
CA TYR A 11 -22.30 15.61 -11.61
C TYR A 11 -22.16 17.05 -11.09
N GLY A 12 -23.11 17.91 -11.49
CA GLY A 12 -23.15 19.30 -11.05
C GLY A 12 -23.61 19.45 -9.59
N THR A 13 -23.49 20.67 -9.06
CA THR A 13 -23.77 21.02 -7.66
C THR A 13 -25.13 20.57 -7.18
N ARG A 14 -26.18 20.74 -7.99
CA ARG A 14 -27.55 20.35 -7.63
C ARG A 14 -27.64 18.84 -7.35
N GLN A 15 -27.12 18.00 -8.24
CA GLN A 15 -27.14 16.55 -8.08
C GLN A 15 -26.30 16.10 -6.88
N MET A 16 -25.21 16.82 -6.59
CA MET A 16 -24.39 16.57 -5.39
C MET A 16 -25.19 16.85 -4.11
N LEU A 17 -25.93 17.95 -4.06
CA LEU A 17 -26.78 18.33 -2.92
C LEU A 17 -27.96 17.36 -2.72
N GLU A 18 -28.65 16.99 -3.80
CA GLU A 18 -29.69 15.97 -3.77
C GLU A 18 -29.17 14.66 -3.19
N ALA A 19 -28.03 14.17 -3.68
CA ALA A 19 -27.40 12.95 -3.17
C ALA A 19 -26.94 13.07 -1.71
N LEU A 20 -26.49 14.25 -1.27
CA LEU A 20 -26.10 14.50 0.12
C LEU A 20 -27.31 14.49 1.04
N ALA A 21 -28.43 15.09 0.61
CA ALA A 21 -29.68 15.10 1.36
C ALA A 21 -30.25 13.68 1.53
N ASP A 22 -30.15 12.85 0.48
CA ASP A 22 -30.64 11.46 0.50
C ASP A 22 -29.81 10.54 1.39
N VAL A 23 -28.48 10.68 1.36
CA VAL A 23 -27.54 9.80 2.10
C VAL A 23 -27.33 10.28 3.53
N GLY A 24 -27.40 11.58 3.76
CA GLY A 24 -27.04 12.23 5.02
C GLY A 24 -25.53 12.46 5.20
N THR A 25 -25.20 13.47 5.99
CA THR A 25 -23.81 13.97 6.16
C THR A 25 -22.88 12.95 6.81
N ARG A 26 -23.39 12.10 7.71
CA ARG A 26 -22.60 11.07 8.39
C ARG A 26 -22.12 9.98 7.43
N ASP A 27 -23.06 9.35 6.73
CA ASP A 27 -22.72 8.26 5.79
C ASP A 27 -21.93 8.79 4.59
N ALA A 28 -22.20 10.04 4.20
CA ALA A 28 -21.40 10.75 3.22
C ALA A 28 -19.96 10.94 3.68
N ALA A 29 -19.71 11.39 4.91
CA ALA A 29 -18.38 11.56 5.46
C ALA A 29 -17.63 10.21 5.52
N ASP A 30 -18.28 9.14 5.97
CA ASP A 30 -17.71 7.80 6.02
C ASP A 30 -17.33 7.30 4.62
N LEU A 31 -18.15 7.54 3.61
CA LEU A 31 -17.84 7.19 2.23
C LEU A 31 -16.62 7.98 1.71
N LEU A 32 -16.56 9.28 1.95
CA LEU A 32 -15.47 10.15 1.54
C LEU A 32 -14.13 9.74 2.21
N PHE A 33 -14.17 9.30 3.47
CA PHE A 33 -13.02 8.75 4.16
C PHE A 33 -12.48 7.47 3.50
N ARG A 34 -13.37 6.56 3.13
CA ARG A 34 -12.98 5.31 2.45
C ARG A 34 -12.42 5.55 1.07
N HIS A 35 -12.94 6.53 0.36
CA HIS A 35 -12.43 6.96 -0.94
C HIS A 35 -11.15 7.81 -0.85
N LYS A 36 -10.67 8.12 0.38
CA LYS A 36 -9.42 8.85 0.65
C LYS A 36 -9.38 10.23 -0.04
N ILE A 37 -10.50 10.98 0.06
CA ILE A 37 -10.68 12.31 -0.57
C ILE A 37 -11.23 13.36 0.41
N SER A 38 -10.97 13.20 1.70
CA SER A 38 -11.53 14.03 2.77
C SER A 38 -11.17 15.50 2.61
N THR A 39 -9.91 15.80 2.25
CA THR A 39 -9.42 17.18 2.10
C THR A 39 -10.13 17.90 0.97
N MET A 40 -10.19 17.30 -0.21
CA MET A 40 -10.86 17.88 -1.37
C MET A 40 -12.37 18.03 -1.14
N ALA A 41 -12.97 17.04 -0.48
CA ALA A 41 -14.40 17.07 -0.16
C ALA A 41 -14.76 18.23 0.80
N ARG A 42 -13.94 18.43 1.86
CA ARG A 42 -14.12 19.57 2.77
C ARG A 42 -14.03 20.90 2.04
N ASP A 43 -12.97 21.08 1.24
CA ASP A 43 -12.71 22.34 0.56
C ASP A 43 -13.82 22.65 -0.48
N THR A 44 -14.32 21.61 -1.17
CA THR A 44 -15.45 21.71 -2.09
C THR A 44 -16.74 22.07 -1.34
N ALA A 45 -17.06 21.40 -0.23
CA ALA A 45 -18.25 21.66 0.57
C ALA A 45 -18.24 23.12 1.11
N LEU A 46 -17.11 23.58 1.67
CA LEU A 46 -16.96 24.96 2.16
C LEU A 46 -17.08 26.01 1.04
N ARG A 47 -16.58 25.72 -0.14
CA ARG A 47 -16.72 26.60 -1.30
C ARG A 47 -18.16 26.71 -1.74
N LEU A 48 -18.85 25.57 -1.89
CA LEU A 48 -20.25 25.53 -2.29
C LEU A 48 -21.20 26.16 -1.27
N ALA A 49 -20.90 26.00 0.04
CA ALA A 49 -21.71 26.59 1.11
C ALA A 49 -21.80 28.12 1.05
N LYS A 50 -20.78 28.80 0.50
CA LYS A 50 -20.76 30.27 0.34
C LYS A 50 -21.75 30.79 -0.70
N GLU A 51 -22.12 29.94 -1.64
CA GLU A 51 -22.94 30.29 -2.80
C GLU A 51 -24.34 29.64 -2.72
N ALA A 52 -24.57 28.76 -1.75
CA ALA A 52 -25.77 27.97 -1.60
C ALA A 52 -26.86 28.71 -0.84
N GLU A 53 -28.15 28.33 -1.04
CA GLU A 53 -29.27 28.74 -0.21
C GLU A 53 -29.06 28.27 1.25
N PRO A 54 -29.66 28.96 2.25
CA PRO A 54 -29.37 28.73 3.68
C PRO A 54 -29.44 27.25 4.11
N ARG A 55 -30.44 26.52 3.64
CA ARG A 55 -30.62 25.08 3.97
C ARG A 55 -29.50 24.23 3.42
N ASP A 56 -29.10 24.45 2.17
CA ASP A 56 -28.06 23.70 1.51
C ASP A 56 -26.67 24.09 2.08
N ALA A 57 -26.52 25.38 2.44
CA ALA A 57 -25.31 25.87 3.12
C ALA A 57 -25.08 25.21 4.49
N GLU A 58 -26.19 25.02 5.28
CA GLU A 58 -26.12 24.29 6.55
C GLU A 58 -25.67 22.82 6.35
N LEU A 59 -26.26 22.11 5.39
CA LEU A 59 -25.94 20.73 5.08
C LEU A 59 -24.47 20.57 4.61
N LEU A 60 -24.00 21.49 3.78
CA LEU A 60 -22.60 21.51 3.30
C LEU A 60 -21.61 21.83 4.43
N THR A 61 -21.97 22.75 5.31
CA THR A 61 -21.16 23.11 6.49
C THR A 61 -21.03 21.91 7.42
N GLU A 62 -22.14 21.23 7.72
CA GLU A 62 -22.13 20.02 8.53
C GLU A 62 -21.24 18.91 7.91
N LEU A 63 -21.32 18.69 6.58
CA LEU A 63 -20.43 17.74 5.91
C LEU A 63 -18.95 18.15 6.08
N ALA A 64 -18.64 19.44 5.87
CA ALA A 64 -17.28 19.94 6.01
C ALA A 64 -16.73 19.78 7.44
N GLU A 65 -17.56 19.97 8.46
CA GLU A 65 -17.22 19.74 9.87
C GLU A 65 -16.93 18.25 10.14
N ARG A 66 -17.81 17.35 9.66
CA ARG A 66 -17.65 15.89 9.85
C ARG A 66 -16.38 15.34 9.24
N VAL A 67 -15.97 15.83 8.06
CA VAL A 67 -14.69 15.42 7.45
C VAL A 67 -13.49 16.25 7.94
N GLY A 68 -13.74 17.31 8.71
CA GLY A 68 -12.80 18.39 9.01
C GLY A 68 -11.55 17.94 9.76
N GLU A 69 -11.69 17.14 10.81
CA GLU A 69 -10.55 16.65 11.59
C GLU A 69 -9.59 15.83 10.70
N ARG A 70 -10.14 14.83 9.99
CA ARG A 70 -9.33 14.01 9.10
C ARG A 70 -8.73 14.82 7.95
N ALA A 71 -9.50 15.70 7.35
CA ALA A 71 -9.02 16.57 6.28
C ALA A 71 -7.86 17.46 6.75
N SER A 72 -7.92 17.96 7.98
CA SER A 72 -6.83 18.74 8.57
C SER A 72 -5.56 17.93 8.74
N VAL A 73 -5.68 16.71 9.29
CA VAL A 73 -4.53 15.77 9.42
C VAL A 73 -3.93 15.45 8.05
N MET A 74 -4.76 15.19 7.03
CA MET A 74 -4.27 14.89 5.68
C MET A 74 -3.59 16.10 5.03
N ALA A 75 -4.14 17.29 5.22
CA ALA A 75 -3.53 18.54 4.72
C ALA A 75 -2.18 18.82 5.39
N ASP A 76 -2.05 18.57 6.71
CA ASP A 76 -0.78 18.70 7.43
C ASP A 76 0.26 17.71 6.92
N ARG A 77 -0.13 16.47 6.69
CA ARG A 77 0.73 15.45 6.08
C ARG A 77 1.17 15.84 4.67
N TRP A 78 0.25 16.34 3.86
CA TRP A 78 0.59 16.85 2.53
C TRP A 78 1.61 17.98 2.56
N ARG A 79 1.47 18.91 3.52
CA ARG A 79 2.41 20.00 3.70
C ARG A 79 3.78 19.55 4.21
N SER A 80 3.81 18.59 5.14
CA SER A 80 5.05 18.07 5.74
C SER A 80 5.81 17.05 4.87
N ALA A 81 5.15 16.45 3.88
CA ALA A 81 5.74 15.42 3.05
C ALA A 81 7.08 15.79 2.36
N PRO A 82 7.30 17.03 1.86
CA PRO A 82 8.60 17.44 1.33
C PRO A 82 9.74 17.39 2.34
N ALA A 83 9.48 17.72 3.62
CA ALA A 83 10.49 17.66 4.67
C ALA A 83 10.87 16.19 4.98
N VAL A 84 9.90 15.29 5.00
CA VAL A 84 10.16 13.84 5.16
C VAL A 84 10.92 13.30 3.93
N GLY A 85 10.55 13.72 2.73
CA GLY A 85 11.30 13.38 1.51
C GLY A 85 12.75 13.83 1.54
N ALA A 86 13.03 15.04 2.05
CA ALA A 86 14.39 15.55 2.23
C ALA A 86 15.18 14.74 3.27
N LEU A 87 14.52 14.27 4.34
CA LEU A 87 15.11 13.38 5.33
C LEU A 87 15.52 12.05 4.71
N VAL A 88 14.61 11.42 3.94
CA VAL A 88 14.88 10.17 3.22
C VAL A 88 16.04 10.37 2.22
N THR A 89 16.04 11.48 1.47
CA THR A 89 17.14 11.81 0.54
C THR A 89 18.49 11.82 1.23
N ARG A 90 18.58 12.53 2.37
CA ARG A 90 19.82 12.61 3.15
C ARG A 90 20.29 11.22 3.58
N PHE A 91 19.42 10.41 4.17
CA PHE A 91 19.78 9.08 4.66
C PHE A 91 20.16 8.12 3.52
N ALA A 92 19.44 8.19 2.41
CA ALA A 92 19.77 7.40 1.22
C ALA A 92 21.16 7.77 0.65
N GLN A 93 21.51 9.08 0.63
CA GLN A 93 22.84 9.52 0.21
C GLN A 93 23.95 9.03 1.16
N GLU A 94 23.71 9.09 2.47
CA GLU A 94 24.66 8.61 3.48
C GLU A 94 24.94 7.10 3.38
N GLU A 95 23.93 6.32 3.01
CA GLU A 95 24.00 4.86 2.85
C GLU A 95 24.33 4.40 1.41
N GLY A 96 24.44 5.32 0.46
CA GLY A 96 24.67 5.01 -0.95
C GLY A 96 23.48 4.29 -1.61
N VAL A 97 22.27 4.51 -1.11
CA VAL A 97 21.04 3.89 -1.60
C VAL A 97 20.38 4.77 -2.66
N ARG A 98 20.00 4.17 -3.79
CA ARG A 98 19.13 4.82 -4.78
C ARG A 98 17.68 4.63 -4.36
N TRP A 99 16.88 5.69 -4.48
CA TRP A 99 15.47 5.62 -4.14
C TRP A 99 14.60 6.48 -5.05
N TRP A 100 13.33 6.12 -5.11
CA TRP A 100 12.31 6.82 -5.88
C TRP A 100 11.07 7.03 -5.03
N THR A 101 10.39 8.17 -5.26
CA THR A 101 9.03 8.36 -4.74
C THR A 101 8.05 7.67 -5.67
N MET A 102 6.96 7.14 -5.12
CA MET A 102 5.94 6.49 -5.91
C MET A 102 4.53 6.92 -5.49
N LYS A 103 3.57 6.66 -6.34
CA LYS A 103 2.14 6.88 -6.09
C LYS A 103 1.85 8.34 -5.65
N GLY A 104 1.28 8.52 -4.44
CA GLY A 104 0.80 9.77 -3.90
C GLY A 104 1.74 10.95 -4.00
N PHE A 105 3.00 10.73 -3.71
CA PHE A 105 3.98 11.79 -3.67
C PHE A 105 4.50 12.14 -5.08
N SER A 106 4.65 11.16 -5.96
CA SER A 106 5.03 11.37 -7.36
C SER A 106 4.00 12.18 -8.14
N PHE A 107 2.72 11.98 -7.84
CA PHE A 107 1.63 12.72 -8.50
C PHE A 107 1.42 14.13 -7.95
N ARG A 108 2.09 14.49 -6.84
CA ARG A 108 1.93 15.81 -6.22
C ARG A 108 2.10 16.98 -7.19
N PRO A 109 3.10 17.01 -8.09
CA PRO A 109 3.27 18.10 -9.05
C PRO A 109 2.15 18.20 -10.10
N LEU A 110 1.32 17.17 -10.24
CA LEU A 110 0.21 17.14 -11.20
C LEU A 110 -1.07 17.75 -10.62
N TYR A 111 -1.20 17.80 -9.29
CA TYR A 111 -2.38 18.37 -8.65
C TYR A 111 -2.41 19.89 -8.81
N PRO A 112 -3.58 20.48 -9.12
CA PRO A 112 -3.74 21.91 -9.19
C PRO A 112 -3.34 22.60 -7.88
N GLU A 113 -2.85 23.84 -7.98
CA GLU A 113 -2.53 24.65 -6.80
C GLU A 113 -3.75 24.77 -5.88
N GLY A 114 -3.55 24.60 -4.60
CA GLY A 114 -4.63 24.61 -3.60
C GLY A 114 -5.40 23.29 -3.46
N CYS A 115 -5.21 22.32 -4.36
CA CYS A 115 -5.78 20.99 -4.20
C CYS A 115 -4.86 20.10 -3.37
N HIS A 116 -5.38 19.53 -2.29
CA HIS A 116 -4.64 18.64 -1.41
C HIS A 116 -5.18 17.22 -1.52
N ARG A 117 -4.33 16.32 -2.00
CA ARG A 117 -4.59 14.88 -2.01
C ARG A 117 -4.43 14.30 -0.61
N ASP A 118 -5.32 13.43 -0.20
CA ASP A 118 -5.16 12.69 1.06
C ASP A 118 -3.92 11.78 0.98
N VAL A 119 -2.99 11.98 1.93
CA VAL A 119 -1.71 11.25 2.01
C VAL A 119 -1.60 10.57 3.38
N GLY A 120 -1.49 9.25 3.39
CA GLY A 120 -1.30 8.45 4.61
C GLY A 120 0.17 8.31 5.01
N ASP A 121 1.03 8.21 4.02
CA ASP A 121 2.42 7.81 4.11
C ASP A 121 3.24 8.39 2.95
N LEU A 122 4.55 8.28 3.05
CA LEU A 122 5.48 8.47 1.95
C LEU A 122 5.87 7.09 1.42
N ASP A 123 5.33 6.73 0.26
CA ASP A 123 5.74 5.53 -0.46
C ASP A 123 7.12 5.77 -1.11
N VAL A 124 8.08 4.93 -0.76
CA VAL A 124 9.48 4.96 -1.23
C VAL A 124 9.79 3.62 -1.89
N LEU A 125 10.38 3.64 -3.07
CA LEU A 125 10.91 2.45 -3.73
C LEU A 125 12.43 2.47 -3.65
N VAL A 126 13.04 1.32 -3.34
CA VAL A 126 14.49 1.06 -3.41
C VAL A 126 14.76 -0.19 -4.24
N ALA A 127 16.00 -0.33 -4.74
CA ALA A 127 16.33 -1.39 -5.68
C ALA A 127 16.31 -2.79 -5.05
N THR A 128 16.78 -2.92 -3.81
CA THR A 128 16.94 -4.21 -3.13
C THR A 128 16.39 -4.20 -1.71
N MET A 129 16.13 -5.38 -1.15
CA MET A 129 15.74 -5.51 0.25
C MET A 129 16.85 -5.07 1.21
N ASP A 130 18.13 -5.22 0.83
CA ASP A 130 19.26 -4.72 1.60
C ASP A 130 19.28 -3.18 1.65
N ASP A 131 18.96 -2.51 0.54
CA ASP A 131 18.81 -1.05 0.52
C ASP A 131 17.65 -0.58 1.41
N ALA A 132 16.55 -1.33 1.45
CA ALA A 132 15.45 -1.04 2.36
C ALA A 132 15.88 -1.13 3.83
N TRP A 133 16.64 -2.16 4.19
CA TRP A 133 17.16 -2.32 5.55
C TRP A 133 18.17 -1.24 5.93
N LYS A 134 19.08 -0.85 5.03
CA LYS A 134 20.00 0.27 5.26
C LYS A 134 19.24 1.58 5.55
N LEU A 135 18.24 1.88 4.73
CA LEU A 135 17.41 3.07 4.93
C LEU A 135 16.60 2.97 6.24
N ALA A 136 16.02 1.81 6.53
CA ALA A 136 15.29 1.56 7.77
C ALA A 136 16.18 1.75 9.01
N ARG A 137 17.44 1.31 8.99
CA ARG A 137 18.44 1.53 10.05
C ARG A 137 18.60 3.02 10.38
N ARG A 138 18.73 3.87 9.35
CA ARG A 138 18.86 5.32 9.55
C ARG A 138 17.60 5.96 10.12
N LEU A 139 16.45 5.56 9.61
CA LEU A 139 15.16 6.02 10.12
C LEU A 139 14.91 5.58 11.56
N ARG A 140 15.26 4.33 11.89
CA ARG A 140 15.20 3.83 13.28
C ARG A 140 16.09 4.66 14.22
N ALA A 141 17.30 4.99 13.79
CA ALA A 141 18.21 5.86 14.54
C ALA A 141 17.67 7.30 14.71
N ASP A 142 16.81 7.78 13.80
CA ASP A 142 16.12 9.09 13.88
C ASP A 142 14.78 9.03 14.65
N GLY A 143 14.49 7.90 15.30
CA GLY A 143 13.31 7.74 16.17
C GLY A 143 12.07 7.16 15.51
N TYR A 144 12.15 6.68 14.27
CA TYR A 144 11.07 5.91 13.68
C TYR A 144 11.01 4.51 14.30
N ILE A 145 9.83 3.94 14.37
CA ILE A 145 9.56 2.59 14.89
C ILE A 145 8.80 1.76 13.84
N TYR A 146 8.86 0.43 13.96
CA TYR A 146 8.01 -0.45 13.16
C TYR A 146 6.54 -0.24 13.51
N LEU A 147 5.70 -0.35 12.50
CA LEU A 147 4.25 -0.30 12.71
C LEU A 147 3.76 -1.71 13.06
N ASP A 148 3.05 -1.84 14.18
CA ASP A 148 2.53 -3.10 14.72
C ASP A 148 1.48 -3.77 13.82
N ILE A 149 0.67 -2.96 13.13
CA ILE A 149 -0.40 -3.42 12.23
C ILE A 149 0.09 -3.75 10.81
N GLU A 150 1.26 -3.28 10.43
CA GLU A 150 1.87 -3.51 9.10
C GLU A 150 3.33 -3.89 9.26
N LEU A 151 3.56 -5.13 9.67
CA LEU A 151 4.87 -5.69 9.95
C LEU A 151 5.76 -5.69 8.69
N PRO A 152 7.09 -5.53 8.83
CA PRO A 152 8.02 -5.80 7.75
C PRO A 152 7.77 -7.18 7.15
N TRP A 153 7.86 -7.29 5.85
CA TRP A 153 7.70 -8.58 5.18
C TRP A 153 8.59 -8.68 3.94
N PHE A 154 8.90 -9.90 3.55
CA PHE A 154 9.57 -10.17 2.30
C PHE A 154 9.11 -11.49 1.65
N LYS A 155 9.44 -11.60 0.39
CA LYS A 155 9.28 -12.77 -0.48
C LYS A 155 10.57 -12.98 -1.26
N ARG A 156 10.68 -14.05 -2.02
CA ARG A 156 11.77 -14.28 -2.95
C ARG A 156 11.26 -14.32 -4.39
N ASP A 157 11.83 -13.52 -5.27
CA ASP A 157 11.54 -13.63 -6.70
C ASP A 157 12.12 -14.92 -7.22
N VAL A 158 11.27 -15.82 -7.70
CA VAL A 158 11.67 -17.13 -8.23
C VAL A 158 12.54 -17.03 -9.50
N ARG A 159 12.53 -15.87 -10.17
CA ARG A 159 13.32 -15.66 -11.40
C ARG A 159 14.73 -15.18 -11.10
N THR A 160 14.88 -14.27 -10.16
CA THR A 160 16.17 -13.66 -9.81
C THR A 160 16.81 -14.30 -8.57
N GLY A 161 16.02 -14.94 -7.72
CA GLY A 161 16.43 -15.44 -6.41
C GLY A 161 16.58 -14.35 -5.35
N GLU A 162 16.31 -13.08 -5.68
CA GLU A 162 16.47 -11.95 -4.78
C GLU A 162 15.28 -11.80 -3.84
N LEU A 163 15.54 -11.28 -2.62
CA LEU A 163 14.49 -10.88 -1.70
C LEU A 163 13.91 -9.54 -2.13
N TYR A 164 12.60 -9.42 -2.04
CA TYR A 164 11.86 -8.18 -2.21
C TYR A 164 10.75 -8.08 -1.16
N GLY A 165 10.30 -6.88 -0.86
CA GLY A 165 9.31 -6.73 0.21
C GLY A 165 9.01 -5.30 0.59
N GLN A 166 8.66 -5.12 1.86
CA GLN A 166 8.20 -3.84 2.37
C GLN A 166 8.57 -3.69 3.85
N ILE A 167 9.01 -2.49 4.22
CA ILE A 167 9.24 -2.09 5.61
C ILE A 167 8.49 -0.80 5.85
N ARG A 168 7.50 -0.83 6.75
CA ARG A 168 6.76 0.37 7.13
C ARG A 168 7.21 0.88 8.49
N LEU A 169 7.51 2.17 8.54
CA LEU A 169 8.00 2.85 9.73
C LEU A 169 7.14 4.08 10.03
N THR A 170 6.96 4.37 11.31
CA THR A 170 6.24 5.54 11.81
C THR A 170 6.95 6.12 13.01
N THR A 171 6.59 7.33 13.45
CA THR A 171 7.03 7.83 14.75
C THR A 171 6.08 7.38 15.86
N PRO A 172 6.55 7.24 17.11
CA PRO A 172 5.71 6.75 18.22
C PRO A 172 4.42 7.55 18.40
N ASN A 173 4.48 8.87 18.26
CA ASN A 173 3.33 9.76 18.39
C ASN A 173 2.58 9.99 17.07
N ARG A 174 3.04 9.38 15.97
CA ARG A 174 2.50 9.59 14.61
C ARG A 174 2.44 11.08 14.20
N ASP A 175 3.34 11.88 14.76
CA ASP A 175 3.49 13.32 14.51
C ASP A 175 4.16 13.63 13.17
N ARG A 176 4.89 12.65 12.63
CA ARG A 176 5.48 12.72 11.29
C ARG A 176 4.76 11.76 10.34
N LEU A 177 4.93 12.02 9.05
CA LEU A 177 4.43 11.13 8.00
C LEU A 177 5.11 9.76 8.13
N SER A 178 4.33 8.68 8.11
CA SER A 178 4.86 7.32 8.02
C SER A 178 5.60 7.13 6.70
N ILE A 179 6.61 6.27 6.69
CA ILE A 179 7.40 5.95 5.51
C ILE A 179 7.18 4.48 5.20
N ASP A 180 6.79 4.20 3.97
CA ASP A 180 6.54 2.87 3.45
C ASP A 180 7.61 2.54 2.40
N ILE A 181 8.60 1.73 2.78
CA ILE A 181 9.74 1.39 1.95
C ILE A 181 9.44 0.08 1.22
N HIS A 182 9.17 0.19 -0.08
CA HIS A 182 9.06 -0.95 -0.99
C HIS A 182 10.45 -1.28 -1.55
N ALA A 183 10.78 -2.56 -1.62
CA ALA A 183 12.07 -3.03 -2.10
C ALA A 183 11.92 -4.00 -3.27
N GLY A 184 12.70 -3.78 -4.31
CA GLY A 184 12.70 -4.62 -5.50
C GLY A 184 11.47 -4.42 -6.40
N PRO A 185 11.07 -5.43 -7.17
CA PRO A 185 9.92 -5.33 -8.03
C PRO A 185 8.64 -5.10 -7.23
N TYR A 186 7.72 -4.30 -7.76
CA TYR A 186 6.47 -4.04 -7.05
C TYR A 186 5.57 -5.28 -7.03
N SER A 187 5.22 -5.73 -5.85
CA SER A 187 4.36 -6.90 -5.68
C SER A 187 2.91 -6.50 -5.47
N VAL A 188 2.04 -7.06 -6.28
CA VAL A 188 0.62 -7.08 -5.99
C VAL A 188 0.38 -8.17 -4.96
N ARG A 189 0.04 -7.76 -3.78
CA ARG A 189 -0.08 -8.54 -2.53
C ARG A 189 0.09 -10.07 -2.63
N HIS A 190 -0.56 -10.82 -3.50
CA HIS A 190 -0.48 -12.30 -3.53
C HIS A 190 -0.22 -12.87 -4.90
N CYS A 191 -0.15 -12.05 -5.94
CA CYS A 191 -0.25 -12.59 -7.29
C CYS A 191 1.06 -12.51 -8.02
N ALA A 192 1.35 -11.41 -8.63
CA ALA A 192 2.48 -11.29 -9.52
C ALA A 192 3.34 -10.09 -9.18
N VAL A 193 4.50 -10.09 -9.76
CA VAL A 193 5.56 -9.12 -9.52
C VAL A 193 5.68 -8.25 -10.77
N MET A 194 5.55 -6.95 -10.61
CA MET A 194 5.81 -5.99 -11.68
C MET A 194 7.27 -5.57 -11.66
N PRO A 195 8.01 -5.74 -12.75
CA PRO A 195 9.46 -5.51 -12.75
C PRO A 195 9.86 -4.03 -12.70
N LEU A 196 8.95 -3.07 -12.95
CA LEU A 196 9.21 -1.62 -12.98
C LEU A 196 10.49 -1.26 -13.75
N ARG A 197 10.65 -1.83 -14.95
CA ARG A 197 11.92 -1.82 -15.72
C ARG A 197 12.43 -0.41 -16.00
N ARG A 198 11.57 0.52 -16.39
CA ARG A 198 11.97 1.90 -16.73
C ARG A 198 12.56 2.63 -15.53
N THR A 199 12.02 2.40 -14.35
CA THR A 199 12.54 2.99 -13.12
C THR A 199 13.92 2.45 -12.78
N PHE A 200 14.10 1.13 -12.80
CA PHE A 200 15.37 0.50 -12.40
C PHE A 200 16.47 0.64 -13.46
N GLU A 201 16.13 0.63 -14.75
CA GLU A 201 17.06 0.80 -15.86
C GLU A 201 17.43 2.26 -16.10
N GLY A 202 16.60 3.21 -15.68
CA GLY A 202 16.90 4.64 -15.69
C GLY A 202 18.09 4.94 -14.81
N GLY A 203 19.25 5.23 -15.39
CA GLY A 203 20.55 5.37 -14.71
C GLY A 203 20.71 6.59 -13.76
N GLY A 204 19.65 7.12 -13.20
CA GLY A 204 19.71 8.23 -12.24
C GLY A 204 20.26 7.82 -10.87
N THR A 205 21.17 8.61 -10.32
CA THR A 205 21.74 8.43 -8.97
C THR A 205 20.98 9.23 -7.90
N VAL A 206 19.92 9.94 -8.25
CA VAL A 206 19.25 10.93 -7.39
C VAL A 206 17.80 10.54 -7.18
N ALA A 207 17.32 10.79 -5.97
CA ALA A 207 15.91 10.72 -5.60
C ALA A 207 15.00 11.43 -6.62
N GLY A 208 13.97 10.75 -7.05
CA GLY A 208 13.02 11.28 -8.02
C GLY A 208 11.72 10.46 -8.04
N PRO A 209 10.72 10.87 -8.82
CA PRO A 209 9.55 10.04 -9.05
C PRO A 209 9.93 8.77 -9.81
N LEU A 210 9.11 7.74 -9.72
CA LEU A 210 9.15 6.60 -10.65
C LEU A 210 9.09 7.09 -12.10
N ALA A 211 9.54 6.26 -13.04
CA ALA A 211 9.13 6.42 -14.43
C ALA A 211 7.60 6.46 -14.50
N PHE A 212 7.06 7.33 -15.33
CA PHE A 212 5.65 7.70 -15.27
C PHE A 212 4.69 6.52 -15.44
N GLU A 213 4.97 5.64 -16.41
CA GLU A 213 4.16 4.45 -16.65
C GLU A 213 4.30 3.42 -15.51
N ASP A 214 5.49 3.31 -14.90
CA ASP A 214 5.70 2.45 -13.73
C ASP A 214 4.85 2.93 -12.53
N ASP A 215 4.72 4.25 -12.36
CA ASP A 215 3.90 4.84 -11.31
C ASP A 215 2.40 4.61 -11.56
N MET A 216 1.95 4.71 -12.82
CA MET A 216 0.59 4.32 -13.22
C MET A 216 0.33 2.84 -12.93
N CYS A 217 1.29 1.95 -13.25
CA CYS A 217 1.21 0.54 -12.91
C CYS A 217 1.05 0.34 -11.39
N ALA A 218 1.79 1.10 -10.58
CA ALA A 218 1.70 1.02 -9.12
C ALA A 218 0.31 1.46 -8.59
N VAL A 219 -0.34 2.45 -9.22
CA VAL A 219 -1.73 2.84 -8.87
C VAL A 219 -2.72 1.72 -9.19
N VAL A 220 -2.62 1.12 -10.37
CA VAL A 220 -3.49 0.00 -10.79
C VAL A 220 -3.27 -1.21 -9.86
N ALA A 221 -2.01 -1.52 -9.54
CA ALA A 221 -1.67 -2.58 -8.62
C ALA A 221 -2.21 -2.35 -7.20
N ASN A 222 -2.22 -1.10 -6.74
CA ASN A 222 -2.79 -0.76 -5.46
C ASN A 222 -4.32 -0.95 -5.44
N ALA A 223 -5.02 -0.59 -6.54
CA ALA A 223 -6.43 -0.89 -6.71
C ALA A 223 -6.71 -2.40 -6.67
N ALA A 224 -5.88 -3.18 -7.35
CA ALA A 224 -5.96 -4.65 -7.33
C ALA A 224 -5.68 -5.22 -5.93
N GLY A 225 -4.67 -4.70 -5.23
CA GLY A 225 -4.32 -5.12 -3.87
C GLY A 225 -5.39 -4.80 -2.84
N ASP A 226 -6.07 -3.66 -3.00
CA ASP A 226 -7.20 -3.25 -2.14
C ASP A 226 -8.53 -3.89 -2.56
N CYS A 227 -8.61 -4.51 -3.74
CA CYS A 227 -9.83 -5.02 -4.39
C CYS A 227 -10.93 -3.98 -4.55
N PHE A 228 -10.59 -2.70 -4.66
CA PHE A 228 -11.52 -1.62 -5.00
C PHE A 228 -10.80 -0.41 -5.58
N VAL A 229 -11.54 0.41 -6.35
CA VAL A 229 -11.04 1.67 -6.92
C VAL A 229 -11.53 2.83 -6.08
N THR A 230 -10.60 3.60 -5.49
CA THR A 230 -10.96 4.81 -4.73
C THR A 230 -11.09 6.03 -5.63
N ALA A 231 -11.84 7.05 -5.20
CA ALA A 231 -11.88 8.34 -5.91
C ALA A 231 -10.51 9.03 -5.94
N LYS A 232 -9.66 8.79 -4.93
CA LYS A 232 -8.26 9.23 -4.94
C LYS A 232 -7.49 8.65 -6.14
N MET A 233 -7.62 7.34 -6.40
CA MET A 233 -6.98 6.69 -7.55
C MET A 233 -7.54 7.19 -8.88
N VAL A 234 -8.85 7.46 -8.93
CA VAL A 234 -9.50 8.07 -10.11
C VAL A 234 -8.93 9.45 -10.39
N ASN A 235 -8.72 10.30 -9.39
CA ASN A 235 -8.06 11.59 -9.56
C ASN A 235 -6.61 11.44 -10.05
N ASP A 236 -5.84 10.53 -9.45
CA ASP A 236 -4.46 10.25 -9.87
C ASP A 236 -4.41 9.86 -11.36
N LEU A 237 -5.27 8.92 -11.79
CA LEU A 237 -5.32 8.47 -13.18
C LEU A 237 -5.85 9.54 -14.14
N LEU A 238 -6.84 10.32 -13.72
CA LEU A 238 -7.35 11.45 -14.52
C LEU A 238 -6.24 12.44 -14.87
N LEU A 239 -5.39 12.77 -13.87
CA LEU A 239 -4.23 13.66 -14.09
C LEU A 239 -3.19 13.04 -15.03
N CYS A 240 -3.07 11.72 -15.04
CA CYS A 240 -2.19 11.01 -15.97
C CYS A 240 -2.66 11.15 -17.42
N LEU A 241 -3.96 11.27 -17.67
CA LEU A 241 -4.50 11.40 -19.02
C LEU A 241 -4.09 12.70 -19.75
N ASP A 242 -3.53 13.68 -19.04
CA ASP A 242 -3.01 14.90 -19.66
C ASP A 242 -1.55 14.77 -20.13
N ARG A 243 -0.95 13.57 -19.97
CA ARG A 243 0.42 13.26 -20.34
C ARG A 243 0.50 12.30 -21.54
N GLU A 244 1.64 12.27 -22.20
CA GLU A 244 1.97 11.20 -23.14
C GLU A 244 2.27 9.92 -22.36
N ILE A 245 1.72 8.80 -22.82
CA ILE A 245 1.83 7.49 -22.18
C ILE A 245 2.25 6.48 -23.23
N ASP A 246 3.30 5.73 -22.95
CA ASP A 246 3.66 4.57 -23.74
C ASP A 246 2.72 3.40 -23.40
N VAL A 247 1.67 3.29 -24.22
CA VAL A 247 0.61 2.28 -24.03
C VAL A 247 1.16 0.86 -24.12
N ALA A 248 2.11 0.61 -25.02
CA ALA A 248 2.66 -0.73 -25.21
C ALA A 248 3.43 -1.18 -23.96
N TYR A 249 4.26 -0.30 -23.40
CA TYR A 249 5.00 -0.58 -22.17
C TYR A 249 4.06 -0.75 -20.97
N LEU A 250 3.07 0.13 -20.82
CA LEU A 250 2.08 0.06 -19.73
C LEU A 250 1.33 -1.27 -19.78
N HIS A 251 0.83 -1.66 -20.97
CA HIS A 251 0.11 -2.92 -21.15
C HIS A 251 1.01 -4.13 -20.89
N ASP A 252 2.23 -4.17 -21.44
CA ASP A 252 3.17 -5.28 -21.21
C ASP A 252 3.49 -5.46 -19.72
N THR A 253 3.73 -4.36 -19.00
CA THR A 253 4.04 -4.40 -17.56
C THR A 253 2.85 -4.89 -16.74
N LEU A 254 1.64 -4.43 -17.03
CA LEU A 254 0.43 -4.84 -16.32
C LEU A 254 -0.01 -6.27 -16.68
N ASP A 255 0.16 -6.67 -17.96
CA ASP A 255 -0.15 -8.04 -18.41
C ASP A 255 0.76 -9.06 -17.71
N HIS A 256 2.04 -8.73 -17.57
CA HIS A 256 2.99 -9.55 -16.81
C HIS A 256 2.51 -9.86 -15.38
N ALA A 257 1.79 -8.94 -14.77
CA ALA A 257 1.19 -9.06 -13.44
C ALA A 257 -0.28 -9.52 -13.48
N GLY A 258 -0.87 -9.78 -14.65
CA GLY A 258 -2.28 -10.15 -14.80
C GLY A 258 -3.25 -9.02 -14.46
N LEU A 259 -2.83 -7.75 -14.57
CA LEU A 259 -3.58 -6.58 -14.09
C LEU A 259 -4.30 -5.78 -15.18
N LEU A 260 -4.25 -6.20 -16.44
CA LEU A 260 -4.99 -5.51 -17.51
C LEU A 260 -6.50 -5.38 -17.22
N PRO A 261 -7.20 -6.39 -16.65
CA PRO A 261 -8.61 -6.22 -16.26
C PRO A 261 -8.83 -5.12 -15.21
N PHE A 262 -7.86 -4.92 -14.31
CA PHE A 262 -7.92 -3.82 -13.34
C PHE A 262 -7.67 -2.45 -13.99
N LEU A 263 -6.79 -2.35 -14.97
CA LEU A 263 -6.63 -1.13 -15.75
C LEU A 263 -7.95 -0.76 -16.43
N ALA A 264 -8.61 -1.74 -17.08
CA ALA A 264 -9.92 -1.52 -17.69
C ALA A 264 -10.96 -1.01 -16.67
N THR A 265 -11.00 -1.61 -15.49
CA THR A 265 -11.89 -1.16 -14.40
C THR A 265 -11.56 0.26 -13.94
N CYS A 266 -10.29 0.58 -13.73
CA CYS A 266 -9.85 1.90 -13.29
C CYS A 266 -10.21 2.99 -14.32
N LEU A 267 -9.92 2.75 -15.62
CA LEU A 267 -10.25 3.67 -16.70
C LEU A 267 -11.76 3.82 -16.88
N GLY A 268 -12.53 2.74 -16.72
CA GLY A 268 -13.99 2.78 -16.70
C GLY A 268 -14.50 3.68 -15.58
N ARG A 269 -13.92 3.61 -14.36
CA ARG A 269 -14.29 4.50 -13.25
C ARG A 269 -13.96 5.96 -13.51
N VAL A 270 -12.84 6.26 -14.18
CA VAL A 270 -12.53 7.63 -14.63
C VAL A 270 -13.62 8.15 -15.58
N ALA A 271 -14.00 7.37 -16.59
CA ALA A 271 -15.03 7.75 -17.55
C ALA A 271 -16.43 7.89 -16.91
N ASP A 272 -16.73 7.07 -15.91
CA ASP A 272 -18.03 7.06 -15.23
C ASP A 272 -18.19 8.23 -14.25
N TRP A 273 -17.13 8.58 -13.51
CA TRP A 273 -17.20 9.52 -12.39
C TRP A 273 -16.75 10.92 -12.74
N CYS A 274 -15.89 11.06 -13.77
CA CYS A 274 -15.33 12.34 -14.15
C CYS A 274 -15.95 12.89 -15.45
N GLU A 275 -16.03 14.21 -15.56
CA GLU A 275 -16.27 14.92 -16.81
C GLU A 275 -14.95 14.99 -17.58
N VAL A 276 -14.79 14.07 -18.54
CA VAL A 276 -13.57 13.96 -19.33
C VAL A 276 -13.67 14.83 -20.60
N THR A 277 -12.59 15.52 -20.95
CA THR A 277 -12.48 16.24 -22.22
C THR A 277 -12.43 15.27 -23.39
N GLY A 278 -12.67 15.75 -24.61
CA GLY A 278 -12.55 14.92 -25.81
C GLY A 278 -11.15 14.30 -25.98
N ALA A 279 -10.09 15.03 -25.59
CA ALA A 279 -8.72 14.51 -25.63
C ALA A 279 -8.51 13.39 -24.58
N GLN A 280 -9.00 13.57 -23.36
CA GLN A 280 -8.94 12.55 -22.31
C GLN A 280 -9.78 11.32 -22.68
N ALA A 281 -10.97 11.49 -23.26
CA ALA A 281 -11.78 10.39 -23.75
C ALA A 281 -11.06 9.57 -24.83
N GLY A 282 -10.41 10.25 -25.79
CA GLY A 282 -9.57 9.60 -26.79
C GLY A 282 -8.39 8.82 -26.19
N ARG A 283 -7.76 9.36 -25.15
CA ARG A 283 -6.68 8.65 -24.42
C ARG A 283 -7.20 7.46 -23.61
N ILE A 284 -8.35 7.58 -22.94
CA ILE A 284 -9.00 6.45 -22.28
C ILE A 284 -9.24 5.33 -23.28
N ALA A 285 -9.79 5.64 -24.46
CA ALA A 285 -10.04 4.65 -25.50
C ALA A 285 -8.74 3.99 -26.00
N GLY A 286 -7.65 4.76 -26.14
CA GLY A 286 -6.34 4.25 -26.54
C GLY A 286 -5.62 3.41 -25.47
N LEU A 287 -5.90 3.67 -24.20
CA LEU A 287 -5.34 2.93 -23.06
C LEU A 287 -6.17 1.71 -22.68
N MET A 288 -7.44 1.64 -23.13
CA MET A 288 -8.34 0.55 -22.76
C MET A 288 -7.84 -0.77 -23.32
N PRO A 289 -7.51 -1.75 -22.49
CA PRO A 289 -7.07 -3.05 -22.98
C PRO A 289 -8.25 -3.83 -23.56
N ASP A 290 -7.96 -4.73 -24.50
CA ASP A 290 -8.96 -5.63 -25.11
C ASP A 290 -9.24 -6.84 -24.22
N VAL A 291 -9.66 -6.57 -22.98
CA VAL A 291 -10.04 -7.57 -21.97
C VAL A 291 -11.24 -7.09 -21.17
N ALA A 292 -12.00 -8.03 -20.64
CA ALA A 292 -13.13 -7.68 -19.76
C ALA A 292 -12.61 -7.01 -18.46
N PRO A 293 -13.29 -5.94 -17.98
CA PRO A 293 -12.96 -5.32 -16.70
C PRO A 293 -13.07 -6.32 -15.54
N GLU A 294 -12.18 -6.20 -14.55
CA GLU A 294 -12.32 -6.97 -13.31
C GLU A 294 -13.55 -6.50 -12.54
N PRO A 295 -14.44 -7.41 -12.11
CA PRO A 295 -15.57 -7.05 -11.27
C PRO A 295 -15.07 -6.67 -9.87
N VAL A 296 -15.05 -5.36 -9.61
CA VAL A 296 -14.64 -4.82 -8.30
C VAL A 296 -15.89 -4.35 -7.56
N PRO A 297 -16.12 -4.82 -6.31
CA PRO A 297 -17.27 -4.40 -5.54
C PRO A 297 -17.22 -2.89 -5.27
N PRO A 298 -18.39 -2.25 -5.12
CA PRO A 298 -18.44 -0.87 -4.67
C PRO A 298 -17.82 -0.74 -3.28
N VAL A 299 -17.19 0.40 -3.00
CA VAL A 299 -16.74 0.74 -1.65
C VAL A 299 -18.00 0.96 -0.79
N THR A 300 -18.37 -0.03 -0.03
CA THR A 300 -19.51 0.02 0.91
C THR A 300 -19.00 0.08 2.35
N ALA A 301 -19.92 0.10 3.31
CA ALA A 301 -19.60 -0.01 4.73
C ALA A 301 -18.70 -1.23 4.99
N ALA A 302 -17.76 -1.09 5.89
CA ALA A 302 -16.78 -2.13 6.19
C ALA A 302 -17.51 -3.45 6.54
N ASP A 303 -17.39 -4.40 5.63
CA ASP A 303 -17.55 -5.81 5.91
C ASP A 303 -16.14 -6.42 5.81
N PRO A 304 -15.42 -6.57 6.93
CA PRO A 304 -14.08 -7.13 6.94
C PRO A 304 -14.04 -8.55 6.35
N ASP A 305 -15.06 -9.36 6.63
CA ASP A 305 -15.15 -10.73 6.18
C ASP A 305 -15.41 -10.80 4.66
N GLY A 306 -16.33 -9.99 4.15
CA GLY A 306 -16.60 -9.88 2.72
C GLY A 306 -15.39 -9.37 1.93
N ARG A 307 -14.62 -8.45 2.50
CA ARG A 307 -13.38 -7.94 1.88
C ARG A 307 -12.31 -9.02 1.78
N CYS A 308 -12.18 -9.87 2.79
CA CYS A 308 -11.27 -11.01 2.75
C CYS A 308 -11.61 -11.97 1.61
N GLU A 309 -12.85 -12.43 1.51
CA GLU A 309 -13.27 -13.35 0.45
C GLU A 309 -13.09 -12.76 -0.95
N VAL A 310 -13.32 -11.45 -1.12
CA VAL A 310 -13.04 -10.73 -2.39
C VAL A 310 -11.55 -10.77 -2.70
N THR A 311 -10.68 -10.46 -1.73
CA THR A 311 -9.22 -10.48 -1.92
C THR A 311 -8.71 -11.87 -2.25
N VAL A 312 -9.19 -12.89 -1.55
CA VAL A 312 -8.85 -14.31 -1.81
C VAL A 312 -9.34 -14.77 -3.18
N GLY A 313 -10.59 -14.42 -3.52
CA GLY A 313 -11.18 -14.73 -4.83
C GLY A 313 -10.39 -14.09 -5.97
N HIS A 314 -9.98 -12.84 -5.80
CA HIS A 314 -9.14 -12.12 -6.75
C HIS A 314 -7.76 -12.77 -6.91
N ALA A 315 -7.04 -13.03 -5.81
CA ALA A 315 -5.74 -13.69 -5.86
C ALA A 315 -5.80 -15.03 -6.61
N ARG A 316 -6.86 -15.80 -6.36
CA ARG A 316 -7.13 -17.06 -7.07
C ARG A 316 -7.36 -16.82 -8.57
N ALA A 317 -8.19 -15.86 -8.94
CA ALA A 317 -8.54 -15.58 -10.35
C ALA A 317 -7.32 -15.11 -11.15
N VAL A 318 -6.53 -14.19 -10.59
CA VAL A 318 -5.30 -13.70 -11.23
C VAL A 318 -4.28 -14.83 -11.38
N THR A 319 -4.06 -15.62 -10.33
CA THR A 319 -3.11 -16.74 -10.40
C THR A 319 -3.54 -17.78 -11.42
N ALA A 320 -4.84 -18.08 -11.52
CA ALA A 320 -5.34 -19.01 -12.52
C ALA A 320 -5.18 -18.51 -13.96
N ARG A 321 -5.26 -17.20 -14.19
CA ARG A 321 -4.95 -16.59 -15.50
C ARG A 321 -3.47 -16.67 -15.86
N LEU A 322 -2.60 -16.40 -14.90
CA LEU A 322 -1.14 -16.39 -15.10
C LEU A 322 -0.56 -17.81 -15.22
N PHE A 323 -1.17 -18.79 -14.55
CA PHE A 323 -0.68 -20.16 -14.44
C PHE A 323 -1.80 -21.20 -14.66
N PRO A 324 -2.43 -21.21 -15.85
CA PRO A 324 -3.61 -22.04 -16.11
C PRO A 324 -3.33 -23.54 -15.96
N GLU A 325 -2.11 -23.98 -16.21
CA GLU A 325 -1.69 -25.38 -16.14
C GLU A 325 -1.17 -25.80 -14.76
N GLU A 326 -1.20 -24.91 -13.76
CA GLU A 326 -0.62 -25.14 -12.43
C GLU A 326 -1.64 -25.04 -11.30
N PRO A 327 -2.63 -25.93 -11.22
CA PRO A 327 -3.69 -25.86 -10.20
C PRO A 327 -3.17 -25.93 -8.76
N ALA A 328 -2.04 -26.62 -8.54
CA ALA A 328 -1.40 -26.66 -7.21
C ALA A 328 -0.88 -25.27 -6.78
N ARG A 329 -0.31 -24.50 -7.72
CA ARG A 329 0.10 -23.12 -7.47
C ARG A 329 -1.09 -22.23 -7.14
N VAL A 330 -2.18 -22.36 -7.90
CA VAL A 330 -3.43 -21.61 -7.64
C VAL A 330 -3.97 -21.92 -6.23
N ALA A 331 -3.95 -23.19 -5.83
CA ALA A 331 -4.36 -23.59 -4.49
C ALA A 331 -3.45 -23.00 -3.40
N ALA A 332 -2.13 -23.04 -3.58
CA ALA A 332 -1.14 -22.52 -2.64
C ALA A 332 -1.29 -21.00 -2.46
N VAL A 333 -1.43 -20.24 -3.56
CA VAL A 333 -1.66 -18.77 -3.51
C VAL A 333 -2.99 -18.44 -2.84
N THR A 334 -4.05 -19.22 -3.13
CA THR A 334 -5.37 -19.04 -2.50
C THR A 334 -5.29 -19.25 -0.99
N ALA A 335 -4.60 -20.31 -0.54
CA ALA A 335 -4.38 -20.57 0.88
C ALA A 335 -3.56 -19.45 1.55
N SER A 336 -2.45 -19.04 0.94
CA SER A 336 -1.61 -17.94 1.44
C SER A 336 -2.38 -16.61 1.52
N ALA A 337 -3.24 -16.32 0.54
CA ALA A 337 -4.11 -15.14 0.57
C ALA A 337 -5.12 -15.22 1.73
N ARG A 338 -5.72 -16.37 1.96
CA ARG A 338 -6.65 -16.59 3.06
C ARG A 338 -5.96 -16.46 4.41
N ASP A 339 -4.79 -17.05 4.57
CA ASP A 339 -3.98 -16.94 5.78
C ASP A 339 -3.57 -15.47 6.04
N ALA A 340 -3.35 -14.69 4.98
CA ALA A 340 -2.94 -13.29 5.07
C ALA A 340 -4.09 -12.31 5.33
N TYR A 341 -5.33 -12.63 4.95
CA TYR A 341 -6.48 -11.69 4.99
C TYR A 341 -7.71 -12.25 5.71
N GLY A 342 -7.68 -13.52 6.11
CA GLY A 342 -8.83 -14.26 6.60
C GLY A 342 -9.35 -13.89 7.97
N LYS A 343 -8.70 -12.98 8.68
CA LYS A 343 -9.14 -12.45 9.99
C LYS A 343 -8.43 -11.14 10.23
N ASP A 344 -8.98 -10.23 11.01
CA ASP A 344 -8.21 -9.21 11.71
C ASP A 344 -7.12 -9.95 12.48
N HIS A 345 -5.90 -9.95 11.95
CA HIS A 345 -4.84 -10.85 12.40
C HIS A 345 -4.19 -10.33 13.68
N PRO A 346 -4.74 -10.58 14.85
CA PRO A 346 -3.92 -10.46 16.04
C PRO A 346 -2.79 -11.50 15.92
N LEU A 347 -1.59 -11.09 16.24
CA LEU A 347 -0.53 -12.02 16.58
C LEU A 347 -1.10 -13.00 17.59
N ARG A 348 -0.82 -14.27 17.43
CA ARG A 348 -1.29 -15.30 18.35
C ARG A 348 -0.13 -16.20 18.75
N LEU A 349 -0.02 -16.45 20.05
CA LEU A 349 0.90 -17.44 20.57
C LEU A 349 0.28 -18.84 20.40
N VAL A 350 1.08 -19.75 19.89
CA VAL A 350 0.68 -21.15 19.68
C VAL A 350 1.75 -22.09 20.24
N PRO A 351 1.41 -23.34 20.63
CA PRO A 351 2.41 -24.38 20.92
C PRO A 351 3.38 -24.52 19.75
N ASP A 352 4.67 -24.76 20.03
CA ASP A 352 5.71 -24.81 19.00
C ASP A 352 5.39 -25.83 17.88
N ALA A 353 4.75 -26.93 18.22
CA ALA A 353 4.33 -27.94 17.26
C ALA A 353 3.16 -27.51 16.33
N GLU A 354 2.47 -26.43 16.69
CA GLU A 354 1.36 -25.87 15.89
C GLU A 354 1.81 -24.66 15.05
N ALA A 355 2.98 -24.09 15.34
CA ALA A 355 3.54 -23.00 14.57
C ALA A 355 4.04 -23.52 13.20
N ARG A 356 3.65 -22.83 12.16
CA ARG A 356 4.07 -23.18 10.80
C ARG A 356 5.52 -22.69 10.57
N PRO A 357 6.50 -23.58 10.31
CA PRO A 357 7.86 -23.19 10.04
C PRO A 357 7.97 -22.40 8.74
N VAL A 358 8.97 -21.53 8.65
CA VAL A 358 9.33 -20.85 7.40
C VAL A 358 10.30 -21.75 6.62
N GLU A 359 9.88 -22.19 5.44
CA GLU A 359 10.71 -23.00 4.55
C GLU A 359 11.63 -22.08 3.73
N TRP A 360 12.79 -21.73 4.29
CA TRP A 360 13.70 -20.71 3.74
C TRP A 360 14.24 -21.03 2.34
N ASP A 361 14.35 -22.30 1.98
CA ASP A 361 14.81 -22.75 0.68
C ASP A 361 13.67 -22.77 -0.36
N GLU A 362 12.41 -22.73 0.09
CA GLU A 362 11.21 -22.75 -0.73
C GLU A 362 10.54 -21.39 -0.84
N LEU A 363 11.19 -20.31 -0.38
CA LEU A 363 10.67 -18.96 -0.53
C LEU A 363 10.40 -18.63 -2.00
N ASN A 364 9.26 -17.99 -2.25
CA ASN A 364 8.75 -17.73 -3.59
C ASN A 364 7.90 -16.45 -3.64
N ASN A 365 7.30 -16.14 -4.78
CA ASN A 365 6.51 -14.92 -4.99
C ASN A 365 5.16 -14.91 -4.26
N TRP A 366 4.69 -16.03 -3.74
CA TRP A 366 3.38 -16.15 -3.08
C TRP A 366 3.46 -16.50 -1.59
N THR A 367 4.61 -16.87 -1.09
CA THR A 367 4.83 -17.07 0.36
C THR A 367 5.36 -15.79 0.98
N CYS A 368 4.53 -15.09 1.73
CA CYS A 368 4.90 -13.85 2.42
C CYS A 368 5.40 -14.18 3.82
N VAL A 369 6.68 -13.93 4.08
CA VAL A 369 7.26 -14.02 5.42
C VAL A 369 7.16 -12.66 6.09
N ARG A 370 6.44 -12.58 7.18
CA ARG A 370 6.34 -11.39 8.02
C ARG A 370 7.32 -11.47 9.17
N LEU A 371 7.87 -10.34 9.54
CA LEU A 371 8.86 -10.21 10.58
C LEU A 371 8.26 -9.48 11.78
N VAL A 372 7.96 -10.22 12.83
CA VAL A 372 7.45 -9.64 14.08
C VAL A 372 8.64 -9.18 14.92
N PRO A 373 8.80 -7.86 15.17
CA PRO A 373 9.86 -7.38 16.05
C PRO A 373 9.84 -8.08 17.39
N GLY A 374 11.01 -8.49 17.89
CA GLY A 374 11.11 -9.30 19.11
C GLY A 374 10.40 -8.68 20.31
N HIS A 375 10.46 -7.34 20.46
CA HIS A 375 9.75 -6.66 21.54
C HIS A 375 8.22 -6.75 21.43
N LEU A 376 7.65 -6.76 20.20
CA LEU A 376 6.21 -6.97 19.99
C LEU A 376 5.83 -8.43 20.24
N ALA A 377 6.66 -9.39 19.80
CA ALA A 377 6.43 -10.79 20.07
C ALA A 377 6.42 -11.10 21.59
N VAL A 378 7.34 -10.50 22.33
CA VAL A 378 7.41 -10.69 23.80
C VAL A 378 6.27 -9.96 24.52
N ALA A 379 5.79 -8.82 24.02
CA ALA A 379 4.61 -8.13 24.56
C ALA A 379 3.35 -9.00 24.52
N GLU A 380 3.19 -9.87 23.53
CA GLU A 380 2.09 -10.84 23.44
C GLU A 380 2.13 -11.89 24.59
N LEU A 381 3.34 -12.19 25.15
CA LEU A 381 3.46 -13.10 26.30
C LEU A 381 3.06 -12.48 27.62
N SER A 382 3.46 -11.23 27.87
CA SER A 382 3.47 -10.64 29.21
C SER A 382 2.41 -9.56 29.41
N GLY A 383 1.79 -9.07 28.34
CA GLY A 383 0.90 -7.90 28.39
C GLY A 383 1.64 -6.58 28.66
N ASP A 384 2.92 -6.62 29.03
CA ASP A 384 3.80 -5.47 29.22
C ASP A 384 4.95 -5.53 28.19
N ALA A 385 5.45 -4.39 27.74
CA ALA A 385 6.51 -4.32 26.73
C ALA A 385 7.92 -4.52 27.36
N PRO A 386 8.44 -5.75 27.43
CA PRO A 386 9.81 -5.99 27.88
C PRO A 386 10.80 -5.68 26.75
N ARG A 387 12.05 -5.42 27.13
CA ARG A 387 13.13 -5.30 26.15
C ARG A 387 13.55 -6.70 25.72
N ALA A 388 13.43 -7.01 24.45
CA ALA A 388 14.05 -8.21 23.89
C ALA A 388 15.57 -8.06 23.95
N GLY A 389 16.25 -9.06 24.49
CA GLY A 389 17.72 -9.11 24.50
C GLY A 389 18.27 -9.32 23.09
N ALA A 390 19.49 -8.84 22.84
CA ALA A 390 20.19 -9.15 21.61
C ALA A 390 20.74 -10.58 21.69
N VAL A 391 20.26 -11.49 20.86
CA VAL A 391 20.80 -12.85 20.72
C VAL A 391 21.95 -12.79 19.72
N PRO A 392 23.18 -13.21 20.05
CA PRO A 392 24.29 -13.30 19.10
C PRO A 392 23.98 -14.36 18.06
N ALA A 393 24.08 -14.00 16.79
CA ALA A 393 23.67 -14.87 15.70
C ALA A 393 24.86 -15.36 14.89
N GLU A 394 25.30 -16.59 15.14
CA GLU A 394 25.85 -17.41 14.07
C GLU A 394 24.67 -17.95 13.28
N GLY A 395 24.47 -17.44 12.04
CA GLY A 395 23.30 -17.74 11.26
C GLY A 395 23.58 -17.83 9.75
N ARG A 396 22.62 -18.38 9.03
CA ARG A 396 22.63 -18.42 7.57
C ARG A 396 22.27 -17.03 7.03
N ALA A 397 23.14 -16.44 6.20
CA ALA A 397 22.81 -15.22 5.47
C ALA A 397 21.71 -15.49 4.43
N LEU A 398 20.65 -14.69 4.44
CA LEU A 398 19.66 -14.62 3.36
C LEU A 398 20.01 -13.53 2.36
N SER A 399 20.63 -12.44 2.84
CA SER A 399 21.17 -11.33 2.06
C SER A 399 22.33 -10.69 2.84
N ALA A 400 22.86 -9.57 2.38
CA ALA A 400 23.93 -8.86 3.10
C ALA A 400 23.49 -8.28 4.45
N GLU A 401 22.22 -7.86 4.55
CA GLU A 401 21.67 -7.21 5.75
C GLU A 401 20.77 -8.15 6.59
N VAL A 402 20.45 -9.36 6.11
CA VAL A 402 19.51 -10.28 6.76
C VAL A 402 20.15 -11.65 7.00
N THR A 403 20.14 -12.09 8.25
CA THR A 403 20.59 -13.44 8.65
C THR A 403 19.49 -14.18 9.40
N VAL A 404 19.50 -15.51 9.32
CA VAL A 404 18.62 -16.42 10.07
C VAL A 404 19.46 -17.27 11.00
N SER A 405 19.10 -17.33 12.29
CA SER A 405 19.68 -18.21 13.27
C SER A 405 18.66 -19.19 13.82
N LYS A 406 19.14 -20.34 14.32
CA LYS A 406 18.32 -21.29 15.06
C LYS A 406 18.24 -20.88 16.52
N ALA A 407 17.06 -21.00 17.11
CA ALA A 407 16.82 -20.85 18.53
C ALA A 407 15.90 -21.97 19.02
N ASP A 408 15.76 -22.10 20.34
CA ASP A 408 14.81 -23.05 20.91
C ASP A 408 13.39 -22.67 20.48
N GLY A 409 12.71 -23.60 19.85
CA GLY A 409 11.33 -23.38 19.34
C GLY A 409 11.24 -22.87 17.89
N GLY A 410 12.34 -22.51 17.22
CA GLY A 410 12.25 -22.09 15.81
C GLY A 410 13.40 -21.26 15.30
N ASP A 411 13.12 -20.47 14.28
CA ASP A 411 14.09 -19.59 13.63
C ASP A 411 13.90 -18.13 14.06
N LEU A 412 15.01 -17.41 14.17
CA LEU A 412 15.04 -15.96 14.35
C LEU A 412 15.64 -15.28 13.13
N VAL A 413 15.10 -14.14 12.77
CA VAL A 413 15.65 -13.28 11.73
C VAL A 413 16.33 -12.08 12.38
N HIS A 414 17.52 -11.75 11.93
CA HIS A 414 18.27 -10.59 12.37
C HIS A 414 18.49 -9.65 11.20
N ALA A 415 18.13 -8.39 11.38
CA ALA A 415 18.39 -7.33 10.42
C ALA A 415 18.67 -6.02 11.14
N ILE A 416 19.70 -5.30 10.72
CA ILE A 416 20.08 -3.96 11.22
C ILE A 416 20.24 -3.83 12.75
N GLY A 417 20.56 -4.93 13.45
CA GLY A 417 20.67 -4.97 14.91
C GLY A 417 19.37 -5.30 15.64
N ASP A 418 18.24 -5.41 14.94
CA ASP A 418 16.97 -5.87 15.47
C ASP A 418 16.82 -7.39 15.27
N THR A 419 16.09 -8.04 16.19
CA THR A 419 15.71 -9.46 16.12
C THR A 419 14.22 -9.58 15.89
N PHE A 420 13.82 -10.50 15.01
CA PHE A 420 12.43 -10.73 14.61
C PHE A 420 12.07 -12.20 14.73
N VAL A 421 10.81 -12.47 15.06
CA VAL A 421 10.18 -13.78 14.91
C VAL A 421 9.52 -13.84 13.53
N PRO A 422 9.96 -14.71 12.62
CA PRO A 422 9.34 -14.83 11.31
C PRO A 422 8.04 -15.64 11.39
N THR A 423 7.03 -15.24 10.63
CA THR A 423 5.76 -15.97 10.53
C THR A 423 5.15 -15.83 9.13
N VAL A 424 4.43 -16.85 8.70
CA VAL A 424 3.68 -16.85 7.43
C VAL A 424 2.17 -16.70 7.65
N ASP A 425 1.70 -16.89 8.90
CA ASP A 425 0.27 -16.95 9.28
C ASP A 425 -0.06 -16.22 10.59
N PHE A 426 0.82 -15.34 11.07
CA PHE A 426 0.72 -14.59 12.33
C PHE A 426 0.74 -15.44 13.61
N ALA A 427 0.99 -16.77 13.50
CA ALA A 427 1.20 -17.64 14.64
C ALA A 427 2.67 -17.58 15.08
N LEU A 428 2.90 -17.38 16.37
CA LEU A 428 4.22 -17.30 16.98
C LEU A 428 4.44 -18.48 17.92
N PRO A 429 5.56 -19.22 17.79
CA PRO A 429 5.86 -20.33 18.71
C PRO A 429 6.12 -19.81 20.13
N VAL A 430 5.40 -20.33 21.12
CA VAL A 430 5.53 -19.90 22.55
C VAL A 430 6.94 -20.11 23.07
N GLY A 431 7.57 -21.26 22.78
CA GLY A 431 8.93 -21.56 23.22
C GLY A 431 9.95 -20.56 22.68
N LEU A 432 9.86 -20.23 21.37
CA LEU A 432 10.73 -19.24 20.73
C LEU A 432 10.56 -17.85 21.36
N VAL A 433 9.32 -17.39 21.56
CA VAL A 433 9.05 -16.07 22.14
C VAL A 433 9.49 -16.03 23.61
N THR A 434 9.31 -17.13 24.37
CA THR A 434 9.79 -17.25 25.74
C THR A 434 11.32 -17.18 25.83
N SER A 435 12.04 -17.78 24.89
CA SER A 435 13.51 -17.72 24.84
C SER A 435 14.01 -16.29 24.61
N LEU A 436 13.29 -15.50 23.80
CA LEU A 436 13.58 -14.06 23.58
C LEU A 436 13.34 -13.22 24.83
N ALA A 437 12.32 -13.55 25.65
CA ALA A 437 11.99 -12.82 26.88
C ALA A 437 13.01 -13.08 28.00
N GLY A 438 13.67 -14.24 28.00
CA GLY A 438 14.67 -14.63 28.99
C GLY A 438 16.11 -14.23 28.67
N SER A 439 16.36 -13.72 27.47
CA SER A 439 17.68 -13.26 27.01
C SER A 439 17.84 -11.74 27.22
#